data_05ac11abc03e243d7e314d2a52131c55
#
_entry.id   05ac11abc03e243d7e314d2a52131c55
#
_cell.length_a   1.000
_cell.length_b   1.000
_cell.length_c   1.000
_cell.angle_alpha   90.00
_cell.angle_beta   90.00
_cell.angle_gamma   90.00
#
_symmetry.space_group_name_H-M   'P 1'
#
loop_
_entity.id
_entity.type
_entity.pdbx_description
1 polymer ?
#
loop_
_entity_poly.entity_id
_entity_poly.type
_entity_poly.pdbx_seq_one_letter_code
_entity_poly.pdbx_strand_id
1 'polypeptide(L)'
;FPTRRSSDLHPKFRDELLEAAKLQGYVFKDQILPAVLYPKQYETYWRDKLGIEVFFRPVKPTDERAIQDMIYELPDQDIYTRFFQNLKSFPHKLAMPLAAIDYNDRMAIAAVTGKEEPESREQIVAVGHYIRDPQTNYAEVAFTTHKGWQDRGIGTFLLQYLVRIAREKNISGFTADVLARNTPMMKVFSKVGYPLKAHLEYGVYEIAIPFTDEEKKEP
;
A
#
# COMPACT_ATOMS: atom_id res chain seq x y z
N PHE A 1 -19.52 -21.65 9.43
CA PHE A 1 -19.40 -20.77 10.60
C PHE A 1 -19.32 -19.34 10.08
N PRO A 2 -20.15 -18.40 10.59
CA PRO A 2 -19.98 -17.00 10.24
C PRO A 2 -18.64 -16.54 10.83
N THR A 3 -17.70 -16.18 9.97
CA THR A 3 -16.41 -15.59 10.37
C THR A 3 -16.71 -14.21 10.97
N ARG A 4 -16.91 -14.13 12.27
CA ARG A 4 -16.92 -12.84 12.99
C ARG A 4 -15.53 -12.22 12.81
N ARG A 5 -15.48 -11.04 12.22
CA ARG A 5 -14.22 -10.29 12.02
C ARG A 5 -13.70 -9.87 13.41
N SER A 6 -12.39 -9.86 13.59
CA SER A 6 -11.74 -9.35 14.82
C SER A 6 -12.17 -7.91 15.16
N SER A 7 -12.58 -7.12 14.13
CA SER A 7 -13.16 -5.79 14.30
C SER A 7 -14.52 -5.77 15.04
N ASP A 8 -15.23 -6.92 15.11
CA ASP A 8 -16.53 -7.02 15.75
C ASP A 8 -16.41 -7.29 17.26
N LEU A 9 -15.16 -7.51 17.74
CA LEU A 9 -14.89 -7.75 19.15
C LEU A 9 -14.72 -6.44 19.91
N HIS A 10 -15.26 -6.40 21.12
CA HIS A 10 -15.08 -5.25 22.01
C HIS A 10 -13.58 -4.98 22.22
N PRO A 11 -13.09 -3.74 22.08
CA PRO A 11 -11.66 -3.40 22.12
C PRO A 11 -10.91 -3.98 23.32
N LYS A 12 -11.55 -4.00 24.49
CA LYS A 12 -10.99 -4.51 25.76
C LYS A 12 -10.45 -5.95 25.69
N PHE A 13 -11.01 -6.78 24.80
CA PHE A 13 -10.63 -8.21 24.71
C PHE A 13 -9.72 -8.52 23.53
N ARG A 14 -9.38 -7.53 22.70
CA ARG A 14 -8.63 -7.75 21.45
C ARG A 14 -7.20 -8.20 21.72
N ASP A 15 -6.51 -7.55 22.65
CA ASP A 15 -5.11 -7.86 22.97
C ASP A 15 -5.00 -9.26 23.56
N GLU A 16 -5.85 -9.61 24.53
CA GLU A 16 -5.90 -10.93 25.14
C GLU A 16 -6.18 -12.04 24.12
N LEU A 17 -7.14 -11.80 23.23
CA LEU A 17 -7.48 -12.76 22.17
C LEU A 17 -6.38 -12.88 21.13
N LEU A 18 -5.67 -11.79 20.79
CA LEU A 18 -4.52 -11.84 19.89
C LEU A 18 -3.39 -12.68 20.50
N GLU A 19 -3.05 -12.45 21.77
CA GLU A 19 -2.00 -13.22 22.44
C GLU A 19 -2.38 -14.71 22.56
N ALA A 20 -3.64 -15.03 22.89
CA ALA A 20 -4.12 -16.39 22.88
C ALA A 20 -4.04 -17.03 21.48
N ALA A 21 -4.39 -16.30 20.43
CA ALA A 21 -4.30 -16.78 19.05
C ALA A 21 -2.84 -17.01 18.60
N LYS A 22 -1.90 -16.16 19.04
CA LYS A 22 -0.46 -16.34 18.79
C LYS A 22 0.06 -17.61 19.49
N LEU A 23 -0.33 -17.84 20.74
CA LEU A 23 0.04 -19.03 21.52
C LEU A 23 -0.48 -20.32 20.89
N GLN A 24 -1.68 -20.28 20.32
CA GLN A 24 -2.30 -21.42 19.63
C GLN A 24 -1.81 -21.58 18.16
N GLY A 25 -0.98 -20.67 17.65
CA GLY A 25 -0.50 -20.71 16.28
C GLY A 25 -1.56 -20.39 15.21
N TYR A 26 -2.68 -19.77 15.60
CA TYR A 26 -3.75 -19.35 14.67
C TYR A 26 -3.38 -18.12 13.88
N VAL A 27 -2.46 -17.31 14.39
CA VAL A 27 -1.89 -16.13 13.73
C VAL A 27 -0.38 -16.10 13.94
N PHE A 28 0.33 -15.33 13.13
CA PHE A 28 1.77 -15.17 13.29
C PHE A 28 2.13 -14.43 14.58
N LYS A 29 3.31 -14.71 15.14
CA LYS A 29 3.77 -14.10 16.40
C LYS A 29 3.95 -12.58 16.32
N ASP A 30 4.28 -12.07 15.14
CA ASP A 30 4.46 -10.66 14.82
C ASP A 30 3.16 -9.96 14.36
N GLN A 31 2.03 -10.67 14.38
CA GLN A 31 0.73 -10.05 14.10
C GLN A 31 0.45 -8.93 15.11
N ILE A 32 0.07 -7.76 14.61
CA ILE A 32 -0.35 -6.61 15.41
C ILE A 32 -1.86 -6.35 15.24
N LEU A 33 -2.45 -5.71 16.25
CA LEU A 33 -3.79 -5.14 16.10
C LEU A 33 -3.65 -3.72 15.55
N PRO A 34 -4.52 -3.30 14.61
CA PRO A 34 -4.57 -1.92 14.19
C PRO A 34 -4.85 -0.99 15.37
N ALA A 35 -4.10 0.10 15.51
CA ALA A 35 -4.28 1.09 16.55
C ALA A 35 -5.64 1.79 16.46
N VAL A 36 -6.21 1.86 15.26
CA VAL A 36 -7.53 2.39 14.97
C VAL A 36 -8.41 1.36 14.26
N LEU A 37 -9.72 1.52 14.35
CA LEU A 37 -10.66 0.71 13.60
C LEU A 37 -10.41 0.87 12.09
N TYR A 38 -10.77 -0.18 11.33
CA TYR A 38 -10.69 -0.16 9.87
C TYR A 38 -11.33 1.10 9.30
N PRO A 39 -10.55 1.96 8.61
CA PRO A 39 -11.01 3.29 8.20
C PRO A 39 -11.82 3.22 6.90
N LYS A 40 -13.10 2.83 7.03
CA LYS A 40 -14.02 2.65 5.91
C LYS A 40 -14.20 3.91 5.05
N GLN A 41 -13.96 5.11 5.61
CA GLN A 41 -14.00 6.37 4.89
C GLN A 41 -12.98 6.45 3.74
N TYR A 42 -11.99 5.58 3.72
CA TYR A 42 -11.01 5.46 2.64
C TYR A 42 -11.38 4.35 1.63
N GLU A 43 -12.61 3.86 1.62
CA GLU A 43 -13.14 3.06 0.53
C GLU A 43 -13.63 3.96 -0.59
N THR A 44 -13.24 3.68 -1.85
CA THR A 44 -13.68 4.46 -3.00
C THR A 44 -13.62 3.64 -4.28
N TYR A 45 -14.42 4.03 -5.26
CA TYR A 45 -14.39 3.48 -6.60
C TYR A 45 -13.75 4.46 -7.57
N TRP A 46 -13.02 3.95 -8.51
CA TRP A 46 -12.40 4.73 -9.56
C TRP A 46 -12.41 3.92 -10.88
N ARG A 47 -12.52 4.61 -12.00
CA ARG A 47 -12.47 3.96 -13.31
C ARG A 47 -11.11 4.16 -13.94
N ASP A 48 -10.51 3.07 -14.42
CA ASP A 48 -9.23 3.10 -15.12
C ASP A 48 -9.39 3.71 -16.53
N LYS A 49 -8.28 3.85 -17.25
CA LYS A 49 -8.29 4.42 -18.62
C LYS A 49 -9.07 3.59 -19.63
N LEU A 50 -9.37 2.33 -19.33
CA LEU A 50 -10.18 1.44 -20.16
C LEU A 50 -11.65 1.43 -19.76
N GLY A 51 -12.03 2.25 -18.76
CA GLY A 51 -13.39 2.34 -18.22
C GLY A 51 -13.76 1.24 -17.23
N ILE A 52 -12.79 0.39 -16.84
CA ILE A 52 -13.00 -0.67 -15.85
C ILE A 52 -13.05 -0.06 -14.45
N GLU A 53 -14.08 -0.41 -13.69
CA GLU A 53 -14.22 0.03 -12.30
C GLU A 53 -13.29 -0.77 -11.40
N VAL A 54 -12.53 -0.04 -10.57
CA VAL A 54 -11.59 -0.58 -9.59
C VAL A 54 -12.00 -0.08 -8.22
N PHE A 55 -12.13 -0.98 -7.26
CA PHE A 55 -12.44 -0.66 -5.88
C PHE A 55 -11.14 -0.47 -5.09
N PHE A 56 -10.98 0.70 -4.50
CA PHE A 56 -9.84 1.01 -3.63
C PHE A 56 -10.29 0.96 -2.18
N ARG A 57 -9.55 0.26 -1.36
CA ARG A 57 -9.82 0.15 0.06
C ARG A 57 -8.56 -0.02 0.89
N PRO A 58 -8.57 0.35 2.18
CA PRO A 58 -7.48 0.01 3.09
C PRO A 58 -7.22 -1.50 3.11
N VAL A 59 -5.95 -1.86 3.14
CA VAL A 59 -5.52 -3.26 3.30
C VAL A 59 -5.95 -3.77 4.67
N LYS A 60 -6.39 -5.01 4.73
CA LYS A 60 -6.76 -5.72 5.96
C LYS A 60 -5.67 -6.76 6.29
N PRO A 61 -5.45 -7.11 7.55
CA PRO A 61 -4.52 -8.19 7.92
C PRO A 61 -4.81 -9.51 7.19
N THR A 62 -6.07 -9.76 6.84
CA THR A 62 -6.50 -10.95 6.08
C THR A 62 -6.10 -10.94 4.61
N ASP A 63 -5.60 -9.81 4.09
CA ASP A 63 -5.23 -9.67 2.68
C ASP A 63 -3.81 -10.20 2.38
N GLU A 64 -3.04 -10.58 3.40
CA GLU A 64 -1.65 -11.02 3.24
C GLU A 64 -1.49 -12.06 2.14
N ARG A 65 -2.35 -13.09 2.14
CA ARG A 65 -2.30 -14.14 1.12
C ARG A 65 -2.58 -13.60 -0.29
N ALA A 66 -3.58 -12.75 -0.45
CA ALA A 66 -3.92 -12.16 -1.75
C ALA A 66 -2.80 -11.23 -2.26
N ILE A 67 -2.11 -10.52 -1.35
CA ILE A 67 -0.94 -9.71 -1.68
C ILE A 67 0.22 -10.60 -2.12
N GLN A 68 0.48 -11.71 -1.41
CA GLN A 68 1.50 -12.67 -1.79
C GLN A 68 1.21 -13.27 -3.17
N ASP A 69 -0.04 -13.70 -3.42
CA ASP A 69 -0.46 -14.26 -4.71
C ASP A 69 -0.22 -13.24 -5.84
N MET A 70 -0.60 -11.97 -5.65
CA MET A 70 -0.32 -10.90 -6.61
C MET A 70 1.19 -10.73 -6.89
N ILE A 71 2.04 -10.78 -5.85
CA ILE A 71 3.49 -10.60 -6.01
C ILE A 71 4.11 -11.80 -6.70
N TYR A 72 3.66 -13.03 -6.45
CA TYR A 72 4.14 -14.23 -7.14
C TYR A 72 3.84 -14.22 -8.65
N GLU A 73 2.82 -13.49 -9.08
CA GLU A 73 2.48 -13.33 -10.51
C GLU A 73 3.29 -12.22 -11.20
N LEU A 74 4.13 -11.47 -10.45
CA LEU A 74 4.98 -10.44 -11.05
C LEU A 74 6.19 -11.05 -11.77
N PRO A 75 6.61 -10.46 -12.90
CA PRO A 75 7.89 -10.79 -13.51
C PRO A 75 9.07 -10.48 -12.58
N ASP A 76 10.16 -11.26 -12.67
CA ASP A 76 11.38 -11.06 -11.88
C ASP A 76 11.91 -9.62 -11.93
N GLN A 77 11.80 -8.98 -13.10
CA GLN A 77 12.21 -7.59 -13.27
C GLN A 77 11.38 -6.62 -12.41
N ASP A 78 10.06 -6.84 -12.29
CA ASP A 78 9.17 -6.00 -11.50
C ASP A 78 9.42 -6.24 -10.00
N ILE A 79 9.67 -7.49 -9.61
CA ILE A 79 10.09 -7.85 -8.24
C ILE A 79 11.40 -7.12 -7.91
N TYR A 80 12.39 -7.20 -8.79
CA TYR A 80 13.67 -6.53 -8.57
C TYR A 80 13.53 -5.00 -8.47
N THR A 81 12.73 -4.38 -9.34
CA THR A 81 12.53 -2.92 -9.30
C THR A 81 11.79 -2.47 -8.05
N ARG A 82 10.98 -3.34 -7.44
CA ARG A 82 10.22 -3.03 -6.22
C ARG A 82 10.99 -3.28 -4.93
N PHE A 83 11.76 -4.38 -4.88
CA PHE A 83 12.39 -4.84 -3.64
C PHE A 83 13.92 -4.70 -3.65
N PHE A 84 14.52 -4.22 -4.74
CA PHE A 84 15.97 -4.07 -4.95
C PHE A 84 16.75 -5.39 -4.83
N GLN A 85 16.05 -6.52 -4.93
CA GLN A 85 16.63 -7.86 -4.82
C GLN A 85 15.85 -8.87 -5.64
N ASN A 86 16.53 -9.94 -6.05
CA ASN A 86 15.89 -11.07 -6.70
C ASN A 86 15.29 -11.99 -5.64
N LEU A 87 13.96 -11.98 -5.53
CA LEU A 87 13.23 -12.82 -4.58
C LEU A 87 12.80 -14.12 -5.24
N LYS A 88 13.28 -15.25 -4.74
CA LYS A 88 12.78 -16.59 -5.14
C LYS A 88 11.49 -16.96 -4.40
N SER A 89 11.20 -16.29 -3.30
CA SER A 89 9.99 -16.46 -2.51
C SER A 89 9.63 -15.13 -1.83
N PHE A 90 8.37 -14.95 -1.54
CA PHE A 90 7.85 -13.79 -0.80
C PHE A 90 7.26 -14.25 0.55
N PRO A 91 8.14 -14.56 1.53
CA PRO A 91 7.72 -15.10 2.82
C PRO A 91 6.94 -14.07 3.63
N HIS A 92 6.22 -14.53 4.65
CA HIS A 92 5.48 -13.71 5.60
C HIS A 92 6.26 -12.47 6.08
N LYS A 93 7.55 -12.61 6.41
CA LYS A 93 8.40 -11.49 6.86
C LYS A 93 8.45 -10.32 5.87
N LEU A 94 8.37 -10.58 4.57
CA LEU A 94 8.33 -9.54 3.52
C LEU A 94 6.90 -9.06 3.23
N ALA A 95 5.90 -9.90 3.44
CA ALA A 95 4.49 -9.54 3.27
C ALA A 95 3.95 -8.73 4.46
N MET A 96 4.46 -8.99 5.66
CA MET A 96 4.01 -8.40 6.90
C MET A 96 3.99 -6.85 6.88
N PRO A 97 5.03 -6.13 6.41
CA PRO A 97 4.98 -4.67 6.33
C PRO A 97 3.84 -4.12 5.46
N LEU A 98 3.33 -4.93 4.51
CA LEU A 98 2.23 -4.56 3.62
C LEU A 98 0.85 -4.89 4.22
N ALA A 99 0.77 -5.85 5.15
CA ALA A 99 -0.48 -6.33 5.75
C ALA A 99 -0.63 -5.93 7.23
N ALA A 100 0.47 -5.74 7.96
CA ALA A 100 0.45 -5.30 9.37
C ALA A 100 0.29 -3.76 9.44
N ILE A 101 -0.91 -3.29 9.11
CA ILE A 101 -1.27 -1.88 9.00
C ILE A 101 -1.94 -1.44 10.31
N ASP A 102 -1.45 -0.35 10.90
CA ASP A 102 -2.05 0.29 12.08
C ASP A 102 -3.03 1.41 11.71
N TYR A 103 -3.10 1.78 10.42
CA TYR A 103 -3.90 2.86 9.84
C TYR A 103 -3.55 4.26 10.37
N ASN A 104 -2.49 4.40 11.12
CA ASN A 104 -1.98 5.68 11.62
C ASN A 104 -0.63 6.02 10.98
N ASP A 105 0.44 5.38 11.41
CA ASP A 105 1.78 5.59 10.88
C ASP A 105 2.08 4.69 9.68
N ARG A 106 1.31 3.63 9.53
CA ARG A 106 1.37 2.69 8.41
C ARG A 106 0.01 2.61 7.74
N MET A 107 -0.06 3.04 6.50
CA MET A 107 -1.25 2.98 5.67
C MET A 107 -0.96 2.20 4.40
N ALA A 108 -1.85 1.30 4.03
CA ALA A 108 -1.83 0.66 2.72
C ALA A 108 -3.23 0.66 2.11
N ILE A 109 -3.29 0.94 0.81
CA ILE A 109 -4.50 0.90 -0.01
C ILE A 109 -4.32 -0.18 -1.07
N ALA A 110 -5.27 -1.11 -1.13
CA ALA A 110 -5.37 -2.11 -2.17
C ALA A 110 -6.33 -1.64 -3.27
N ALA A 111 -5.95 -1.87 -4.52
CA ALA A 111 -6.84 -1.84 -5.67
C ALA A 111 -7.38 -3.25 -5.89
N VAL A 112 -8.70 -3.40 -5.91
CA VAL A 112 -9.40 -4.69 -5.92
C VAL A 112 -10.34 -4.76 -7.11
N THR A 113 -10.41 -5.91 -7.76
CA THR A 113 -11.32 -6.21 -8.87
C THR A 113 -12.10 -7.50 -8.60
N GLY A 114 -13.09 -7.81 -9.44
CA GLY A 114 -13.83 -9.08 -9.34
C GLY A 114 -15.04 -9.06 -8.40
N LYS A 115 -15.53 -7.89 -7.98
CA LYS A 115 -16.66 -7.76 -7.05
C LYS A 115 -18.04 -7.95 -7.69
N GLU A 116 -18.10 -7.98 -9.01
CA GLU A 116 -19.39 -7.94 -9.75
C GLU A 116 -20.10 -9.28 -9.84
N GLU A 117 -19.42 -10.42 -9.61
CA GLU A 117 -20.02 -11.74 -9.59
C GLU A 117 -20.01 -12.34 -8.19
N PRO A 118 -21.12 -12.91 -7.69
CA PRO A 118 -21.23 -13.46 -6.34
C PRO A 118 -20.22 -14.58 -6.01
N GLU A 119 -19.69 -15.24 -7.03
CA GLU A 119 -18.72 -16.35 -6.91
C GLU A 119 -17.28 -15.94 -7.22
N SER A 120 -17.02 -14.73 -7.74
CA SER A 120 -15.68 -14.27 -8.04
C SER A 120 -14.97 -13.82 -6.77
N ARG A 121 -13.78 -14.36 -6.52
CA ARG A 121 -12.91 -13.89 -5.43
C ARG A 121 -12.39 -12.49 -5.76
N GLU A 122 -12.46 -11.59 -4.79
CA GLU A 122 -11.75 -10.32 -4.87
C GLU A 122 -10.27 -10.58 -5.20
N GLN A 123 -9.76 -10.00 -6.28
CA GLN A 123 -8.36 -10.05 -6.64
C GLN A 123 -7.71 -8.69 -6.35
N ILE A 124 -6.62 -8.69 -5.60
CA ILE A 124 -5.79 -7.50 -5.41
C ILE A 124 -4.90 -7.36 -6.64
N VAL A 125 -5.05 -6.25 -7.35
CA VAL A 125 -4.29 -5.96 -8.58
C VAL A 125 -3.24 -4.87 -8.41
N ALA A 126 -3.31 -4.11 -7.31
CA ALA A 126 -2.24 -3.21 -6.91
C ALA A 126 -2.32 -2.91 -5.42
N VAL A 127 -1.18 -2.56 -4.84
CA VAL A 127 -1.07 -2.06 -3.47
C VAL A 127 -0.13 -0.86 -3.47
N GLY A 128 -0.57 0.24 -2.86
CA GLY A 128 0.27 1.36 -2.48
C GLY A 128 0.27 1.49 -0.97
N HIS A 129 1.43 1.77 -0.38
CA HIS A 129 1.52 1.97 1.06
C HIS A 129 2.52 3.05 1.41
N TYR A 130 2.38 3.60 2.61
CA TYR A 130 3.41 4.41 3.22
C TYR A 130 3.69 4.00 4.66
N ILE A 131 4.90 4.28 5.12
CA ILE A 131 5.35 4.12 6.50
C ILE A 131 5.94 5.44 6.95
N ARG A 132 5.33 6.06 7.97
CA ARG A 132 5.77 7.33 8.55
C ARG A 132 7.02 7.14 9.39
N ASP A 133 8.00 8.02 9.22
CA ASP A 133 9.10 8.22 10.15
C ASP A 133 8.70 9.30 11.16
N PRO A 134 8.56 8.96 12.45
CA PRO A 134 8.14 9.92 13.45
C PRO A 134 9.19 11.01 13.74
N GLN A 135 10.46 10.81 13.36
CA GLN A 135 11.53 11.78 13.60
C GLN A 135 11.49 12.92 12.58
N THR A 136 11.26 12.58 11.30
CA THR A 136 11.24 13.54 10.20
C THR A 136 9.83 14.01 9.85
N ASN A 137 8.82 13.28 10.28
CA ASN A 137 7.42 13.44 9.86
C ASN A 137 7.20 13.25 8.34
N TYR A 138 8.15 12.65 7.64
CA TYR A 138 7.96 12.17 6.27
C TYR A 138 7.52 10.70 6.30
N ALA A 139 6.94 10.24 5.21
CA ALA A 139 6.62 8.84 5.07
C ALA A 139 7.27 8.26 3.80
N GLU A 140 7.91 7.10 3.94
CA GLU A 140 8.37 6.32 2.81
C GLU A 140 7.18 5.70 2.10
N VAL A 141 7.03 5.97 0.78
CA VAL A 141 5.93 5.47 -0.03
C VAL A 141 6.42 4.49 -1.08
N ALA A 142 5.64 3.42 -1.30
CA ALA A 142 5.96 2.46 -2.34
C ALA A 142 4.70 1.81 -2.93
N PHE A 143 4.83 1.31 -4.17
CA PHE A 143 3.72 0.77 -4.96
C PHE A 143 4.11 -0.56 -5.61
N THR A 144 3.10 -1.40 -5.78
CA THR A 144 3.20 -2.62 -6.57
C THR A 144 1.92 -2.75 -7.39
N THR A 145 2.05 -2.99 -8.69
CA THR A 145 0.90 -3.19 -9.58
C THR A 145 1.12 -4.45 -10.41
N HIS A 146 0.14 -5.34 -10.41
CA HIS A 146 0.12 -6.55 -11.22
C HIS A 146 0.32 -6.20 -12.70
N LYS A 147 1.12 -7.01 -13.44
CA LYS A 147 1.51 -6.71 -14.82
C LYS A 147 0.33 -6.41 -15.75
N GLY A 148 -0.73 -7.18 -15.67
CA GLY A 148 -1.94 -6.99 -16.49
C GLY A 148 -2.72 -5.70 -16.19
N TRP A 149 -2.34 -4.97 -15.11
CA TRP A 149 -3.02 -3.75 -14.66
C TRP A 149 -2.12 -2.51 -14.69
N GLN A 150 -0.90 -2.65 -15.20
CA GLN A 150 0.02 -1.53 -15.42
C GLN A 150 -0.48 -0.62 -16.56
N ASP A 151 0.04 0.60 -16.63
CA ASP A 151 -0.27 1.65 -17.64
C ASP A 151 -1.76 2.11 -17.67
N ARG A 152 -2.60 1.63 -16.78
CA ARG A 152 -4.02 1.99 -16.67
C ARG A 152 -4.30 3.23 -15.80
N GLY A 153 -3.26 3.80 -15.15
CA GLY A 153 -3.37 4.97 -14.28
C GLY A 153 -3.49 4.65 -12.79
N ILE A 154 -3.58 3.36 -12.41
CA ILE A 154 -3.75 2.89 -11.02
C ILE A 154 -2.65 3.43 -10.10
N GLY A 155 -1.37 3.36 -10.51
CA GLY A 155 -0.25 3.86 -9.70
C GLY A 155 -0.34 5.37 -9.45
N THR A 156 -0.74 6.16 -10.45
CA THR A 156 -0.95 7.61 -10.29
C THR A 156 -2.10 7.90 -9.34
N PHE A 157 -3.22 7.18 -9.47
CA PHE A 157 -4.35 7.32 -8.58
C PHE A 157 -3.97 6.95 -7.13
N LEU A 158 -3.29 5.82 -6.93
CA LEU A 158 -2.82 5.39 -5.60
C LEU A 158 -1.91 6.44 -4.95
N LEU A 159 -0.96 7.01 -5.70
CA LEU A 159 -0.06 8.04 -5.17
C LEU A 159 -0.86 9.27 -4.72
N GLN A 160 -1.72 9.81 -5.57
CA GLN A 160 -2.55 10.98 -5.24
C GLN A 160 -3.50 10.70 -4.07
N TYR A 161 -4.04 9.49 -4.01
CA TYR A 161 -4.91 9.06 -2.93
C TYR A 161 -4.18 8.94 -1.60
N LEU A 162 -2.99 8.34 -1.59
CA LEU A 162 -2.13 8.26 -0.40
C LEU A 162 -1.64 9.64 0.05
N VAL A 163 -1.35 10.56 -0.87
CA VAL A 163 -1.02 11.96 -0.52
C VAL A 163 -2.18 12.62 0.22
N ARG A 164 -3.43 12.45 -0.27
CA ARG A 164 -4.60 12.98 0.42
C ARG A 164 -4.71 12.45 1.84
N ILE A 165 -4.60 11.12 2.02
CA ILE A 165 -4.68 10.48 3.33
C ILE A 165 -3.53 10.93 4.25
N ALA A 166 -2.31 11.04 3.72
CA ALA A 166 -1.14 11.49 4.49
C ALA A 166 -1.28 12.93 4.97
N ARG A 167 -1.83 13.82 4.13
CA ARG A 167 -2.10 15.22 4.52
C ARG A 167 -3.19 15.31 5.60
N GLU A 168 -4.26 14.52 5.51
CA GLU A 168 -5.28 14.42 6.57
C GLU A 168 -4.68 13.99 7.91
N LYS A 169 -3.56 13.27 7.88
CA LYS A 169 -2.79 12.81 9.05
C LYS A 169 -1.61 13.72 9.43
N ASN A 170 -1.52 14.92 8.84
CA ASN A 170 -0.47 15.90 9.08
C ASN A 170 0.96 15.36 8.80
N ILE A 171 1.12 14.45 7.85
CA ILE A 171 2.42 14.01 7.34
C ILE A 171 2.98 15.13 6.44
N SER A 172 4.26 15.46 6.59
CA SER A 172 4.88 16.62 5.93
C SER A 172 5.27 16.36 4.47
N GLY A 173 5.40 15.11 4.07
CA GLY A 173 5.80 14.76 2.71
C GLY A 173 6.04 13.27 2.54
N PHE A 174 6.33 12.87 1.30
CA PHE A 174 6.77 11.51 1.00
C PHE A 174 8.25 11.45 0.65
N THR A 175 8.87 10.32 0.95
CA THR A 175 10.15 9.88 0.40
C THR A 175 9.97 8.58 -0.36
N ALA A 176 10.84 8.31 -1.32
CA ALA A 176 10.86 7.04 -2.05
C ALA A 176 12.22 6.81 -2.70
N ASP A 177 12.63 5.55 -2.76
CA ASP A 177 13.80 5.11 -3.53
C ASP A 177 13.33 4.45 -4.83
N VAL A 178 13.86 4.93 -5.95
CA VAL A 178 13.47 4.45 -7.29
C VAL A 178 14.70 4.16 -8.12
N LEU A 179 14.83 2.94 -8.64
CA LEU A 179 15.89 2.63 -9.61
C LEU A 179 15.82 3.58 -10.80
N ALA A 180 16.95 4.13 -11.23
CA ALA A 180 17.02 5.10 -12.35
C ALA A 180 16.41 4.54 -13.65
N ARG A 181 16.47 3.23 -13.85
CA ARG A 181 15.84 2.53 -14.98
C ARG A 181 14.33 2.35 -14.88
N ASN A 182 13.73 2.59 -13.68
CA ASN A 182 12.29 2.49 -13.49
C ASN A 182 11.58 3.78 -13.94
N THR A 183 11.68 4.08 -15.24
CA THR A 183 11.07 5.26 -15.83
C THR A 183 9.54 5.32 -15.70
N PRO A 184 8.79 4.19 -15.68
CA PRO A 184 7.35 4.22 -15.39
C PRO A 184 7.04 4.80 -14.01
N MET A 185 7.79 4.41 -12.97
CA MET A 185 7.58 4.92 -11.62
C MET A 185 7.94 6.40 -11.51
N MET A 186 9.03 6.84 -12.17
CA MET A 186 9.38 8.27 -12.23
C MET A 186 8.26 9.10 -12.86
N LYS A 187 7.58 8.57 -13.90
CA LYS A 187 6.40 9.22 -14.49
C LYS A 187 5.20 9.27 -13.54
N VAL A 188 5.04 8.31 -12.65
CA VAL A 188 4.01 8.35 -11.60
C VAL A 188 4.32 9.47 -10.63
N PHE A 189 5.54 9.53 -10.10
CA PHE A 189 5.93 10.58 -9.16
C PHE A 189 5.88 11.98 -9.75
N SER A 190 6.23 12.17 -11.03
CA SER A 190 6.14 13.50 -11.68
C SER A 190 4.72 14.05 -11.78
N LYS A 191 3.68 13.22 -11.60
CA LYS A 191 2.26 13.59 -11.67
C LYS A 191 1.63 13.84 -10.29
N VAL A 192 2.42 13.87 -9.22
CA VAL A 192 1.89 14.04 -7.86
C VAL A 192 1.30 15.41 -7.59
N GLY A 193 1.71 16.43 -8.37
CA GLY A 193 1.23 17.81 -8.20
C GLY A 193 1.94 18.60 -7.09
N TYR A 194 3.04 18.07 -6.56
CA TYR A 194 3.91 18.72 -5.56
C TYR A 194 5.34 18.82 -6.08
N PRO A 195 6.18 19.71 -5.51
CA PRO A 195 7.59 19.77 -5.83
C PRO A 195 8.26 18.42 -5.61
N LEU A 196 9.01 17.96 -6.61
CA LEU A 196 9.77 16.72 -6.55
C LEU A 196 11.24 17.04 -6.50
N LYS A 197 11.91 16.70 -5.40
CA LYS A 197 13.36 16.74 -5.25
C LYS A 197 13.87 15.33 -5.49
N ALA A 198 14.84 15.17 -6.39
CA ALA A 198 15.41 13.86 -6.70
C ALA A 198 16.94 13.99 -6.71
N HIS A 199 17.60 13.14 -5.95
CA HIS A 199 19.05 12.97 -5.94
C HIS A 199 19.39 11.59 -6.49
N LEU A 200 20.33 11.52 -7.45
CA LEU A 200 20.74 10.25 -8.07
C LEU A 200 22.05 9.80 -7.43
N GLU A 201 22.02 8.68 -6.74
CA GLU A 201 23.20 8.05 -6.17
C GLU A 201 23.20 6.54 -6.45
N TYR A 202 24.33 5.99 -6.90
CA TYR A 202 24.51 4.56 -7.24
C TYR A 202 23.42 3.94 -8.10
N GLY A 203 22.80 4.73 -9.01
CA GLY A 203 21.74 4.25 -9.90
C GLY A 203 20.35 4.18 -9.25
N VAL A 204 20.17 4.80 -8.09
CA VAL A 204 18.91 4.96 -7.37
C VAL A 204 18.60 6.45 -7.26
N TYR A 205 17.37 6.85 -7.56
CA TYR A 205 16.85 8.16 -7.23
C TYR A 205 16.28 8.13 -5.80
N GLU A 206 16.89 8.91 -4.91
CA GLU A 206 16.29 9.29 -3.63
C GLU A 206 15.33 10.46 -3.90
N ILE A 207 14.05 10.22 -3.70
CA ILE A 207 12.99 11.19 -3.99
C ILE A 207 12.46 11.75 -2.67
N ALA A 208 12.26 13.07 -2.63
CA ALA A 208 11.50 13.74 -1.57
C ALA A 208 10.42 14.63 -2.19
N ILE A 209 9.20 14.51 -1.67
CA ILE A 209 8.00 15.23 -2.12
C ILE A 209 7.39 15.93 -0.90
N PRO A 210 7.81 17.16 -0.58
CA PRO A 210 7.21 17.94 0.50
C PRO A 210 5.78 18.35 0.12
N PHE A 211 4.84 18.24 1.08
CA PHE A 211 3.44 18.65 0.88
C PHE A 211 3.24 20.12 1.23
N THR A 212 4.06 21.00 0.67
CA THR A 212 3.94 22.46 0.85
C THR A 212 2.93 23.03 -0.13
N ASP A 213 2.04 23.89 0.36
CA ASP A 213 1.02 24.54 -0.51
C ASP A 213 1.61 25.67 -1.37
N GLU A 214 2.87 26.09 -1.12
CA GLU A 214 3.49 27.25 -1.76
C GLU A 214 3.93 27.04 -3.22
N GLU A 215 3.96 25.78 -3.70
CA GLU A 215 4.40 25.46 -5.06
C GLU A 215 3.52 24.38 -5.73
N LYS A 216 2.19 24.48 -5.59
CA LYS A 216 1.31 23.68 -6.46
C LYS A 216 1.54 24.14 -7.89
N LYS A 217 2.23 23.35 -8.69
CA LYS A 217 2.21 23.54 -10.16
C LYS A 217 0.74 23.36 -10.59
N GLU A 218 0.12 24.43 -11.07
CA GLU A 218 -1.13 24.32 -11.80
C GLU A 218 -0.96 23.32 -12.94
N PRO A 219 -2.00 22.51 -13.23
CA PRO A 219 -1.95 21.45 -14.23
C PRO A 219 -1.76 21.96 -15.64
#